data_4d6cccd1c52ced39a9f3410d8b7ab8e8
#
_entry.id   4d6cccd1c52ced39a9f3410d8b7ab8e8
#
_cell.length_a   1.000
_cell.length_b   1.000
_cell.length_c   1.000
_cell.angle_alpha   90.00
_cell.angle_beta   90.00
_cell.angle_gamma   90.00
#
_symmetry.space_group_name_H-M   'P 1'
#
loop_
_entity.id
_entity.type
_entity.pdbx_description
1 polymer ?
#
loop_
_entity_poly.entity_id
_entity_poly.type
_entity_poly.pdbx_seq_one_letter_code
_entity_poly.pdbx_strand_id
1 'polypeptide(L)'
;LLYKAKMMANGTFKFFPKMKSELEQYKVIVVDEVSMLPKRLWDLMLTHGIYIIAAGDPGQLPPVDPDENNHVLDKPHIFLDEIMRQAQDSEIIRFSMWIREGKSLISYRPEGKQVRVYDKSQVIPEMYDWAD
;
A
#
# COMPACT_ATOMS: atom_id res chain seq x y z
N LEU A 1 4.81 -10.34 -13.38
CA LEU A 1 5.31 -9.92 -14.70
C LEU A 1 6.83 -10.03 -14.82
N LEU A 2 7.59 -9.72 -13.77
CA LEU A 2 9.08 -9.71 -13.75
C LEU A 2 9.72 -11.09 -13.61
N TYR A 3 8.96 -12.08 -13.18
CA TYR A 3 9.46 -13.43 -12.94
C TYR A 3 8.70 -14.43 -13.78
N LYS A 4 9.39 -15.51 -14.14
CA LYS A 4 8.78 -16.73 -14.67
C LYS A 4 8.89 -17.84 -13.62
N ALA A 5 7.79 -18.54 -13.39
CA ALA A 5 7.76 -19.71 -12.53
C ALA A 5 8.22 -20.95 -13.32
N LYS A 6 9.06 -21.76 -12.72
CA LYS A 6 9.45 -23.08 -13.26
C LYS A 6 9.20 -24.14 -12.19
N MET A 7 8.45 -25.15 -12.54
CA MET A 7 8.26 -26.31 -11.68
C MET A 7 9.54 -27.15 -11.68
N MET A 8 10.05 -27.44 -10.51
CA MET A 8 11.22 -28.27 -10.31
C MET A 8 10.82 -29.76 -10.23
N ALA A 9 11.77 -30.66 -10.42
CA ALA A 9 11.53 -32.12 -10.37
C ALA A 9 10.93 -32.62 -9.04
N ASN A 10 11.12 -31.88 -7.95
CA ASN A 10 10.54 -32.15 -6.63
C ASN A 10 9.13 -31.59 -6.42
N GLY A 11 8.48 -31.08 -7.48
CA GLY A 11 7.14 -30.47 -7.41
C GLY A 11 7.08 -29.05 -6.85
N THR A 12 8.20 -28.45 -6.45
CA THR A 12 8.23 -27.05 -5.99
C THR A 12 8.38 -26.07 -7.16
N PHE A 13 7.86 -24.86 -6.99
CA PHE A 13 8.06 -23.78 -7.96
C PHE A 13 9.28 -22.93 -7.56
N LYS A 14 10.16 -22.68 -8.54
CA LYS A 14 11.17 -21.62 -8.46
C LYS A 14 10.83 -20.47 -9.38
N PHE A 15 11.09 -19.26 -8.90
CA PHE A 15 10.86 -18.02 -9.65
C PHE A 15 12.20 -17.48 -10.13
N PHE A 16 12.29 -17.22 -11.43
CA PHE A 16 13.48 -16.68 -12.07
C PHE A 16 13.16 -15.30 -12.65
N PRO A 17 14.02 -14.30 -12.47
CA PRO A 17 13.85 -13.02 -13.13
C PRO A 17 13.81 -13.22 -14.65
N LYS A 18 12.94 -12.48 -15.31
CA LYS A 18 12.94 -12.41 -16.78
C LYS A 18 14.14 -11.61 -17.26
N MET A 19 14.67 -11.99 -18.42
CA MET A 19 15.74 -11.22 -19.06
C MET A 19 15.16 -9.93 -19.67
N LYS A 20 16.03 -8.94 -19.86
CA LYS A 20 15.66 -7.67 -20.51
C LYS A 20 14.96 -7.89 -21.85
N SER A 21 15.49 -8.80 -22.69
CA SER A 21 14.91 -9.16 -24.00
C SER A 21 13.48 -9.69 -23.92
N GLU A 22 13.11 -10.36 -22.83
CA GLU A 22 11.73 -10.86 -22.64
C GLU A 22 10.73 -9.75 -22.30
N LEU A 23 11.22 -8.56 -21.92
CA LEU A 23 10.43 -7.40 -21.52
C LEU A 23 10.49 -6.26 -22.55
N GLU A 24 11.34 -6.33 -23.58
CA GLU A 24 11.51 -5.27 -24.60
C GLU A 24 10.22 -4.94 -25.39
N GLN A 25 9.28 -5.86 -25.42
CA GLN A 25 7.97 -5.61 -26.02
C GLN A 25 7.13 -4.58 -25.26
N TYR A 26 7.44 -4.34 -23.99
CA TYR A 26 6.72 -3.38 -23.16
C TYR A 26 7.42 -2.02 -23.17
N LYS A 27 6.65 -0.96 -23.39
CA LYS A 27 7.17 0.42 -23.40
C LYS A 27 7.07 1.07 -22.04
N VAL A 28 6.10 0.65 -21.25
CA VAL A 28 5.82 1.19 -19.92
C VAL A 28 5.43 0.05 -18.97
N ILE A 29 5.91 0.12 -17.74
CA ILE A 29 5.45 -0.70 -16.62
C ILE A 29 4.62 0.20 -15.71
N VAL A 30 3.39 -0.19 -15.43
CA VAL A 30 2.56 0.48 -14.43
C VAL A 30 2.61 -0.34 -13.15
N VAL A 31 2.96 0.31 -12.05
CA VAL A 31 3.04 -0.28 -10.72
C VAL A 31 2.02 0.44 -9.85
N ASP A 32 0.98 -0.27 -9.47
CA ASP A 32 0.00 0.19 -8.49
C ASP A 32 0.41 -0.28 -7.10
N GLU A 33 0.00 0.47 -6.06
CA GLU A 33 0.32 0.19 -4.65
C GLU A 33 1.83 0.04 -4.39
N VAL A 34 2.62 0.93 -4.99
CA VAL A 34 4.09 0.86 -4.94
C VAL A 34 4.65 0.98 -3.51
N SER A 35 3.88 1.51 -2.56
CA SER A 35 4.25 1.60 -1.14
C SER A 35 4.62 0.23 -0.55
N MET A 36 3.93 -0.83 -0.96
CA MET A 36 4.14 -2.20 -0.48
C MET A 36 5.20 -2.98 -1.27
N LEU A 37 5.71 -2.42 -2.37
CA LEU A 37 6.66 -3.11 -3.24
C LEU A 37 8.04 -3.18 -2.58
N PRO A 38 8.63 -4.38 -2.37
CA PRO A 38 9.98 -4.48 -1.83
C PRO A 38 11.03 -3.80 -2.71
N LYS A 39 12.00 -3.13 -2.07
CA LYS A 39 13.11 -2.40 -2.74
C LYS A 39 13.83 -3.26 -3.78
N ARG A 40 14.12 -4.52 -3.47
CA ARG A 40 14.79 -5.44 -4.41
C ARG A 40 14.02 -5.62 -5.71
N LEU A 41 12.67 -5.60 -5.67
CA LEU A 41 11.83 -5.70 -6.87
C LEU A 41 11.80 -4.38 -7.64
N TRP A 42 11.78 -3.25 -6.92
CA TRP A 42 11.90 -1.93 -7.51
C TRP A 42 13.23 -1.78 -8.26
N ASP A 43 14.34 -2.11 -7.61
CA ASP A 43 15.67 -2.03 -8.20
C ASP A 43 15.78 -2.96 -9.42
N LEU A 44 15.20 -4.16 -9.36
CA LEU A 44 15.16 -5.06 -10.51
C LEU A 44 14.40 -4.44 -11.70
N MET A 45 13.27 -3.78 -11.47
CA MET A 45 12.53 -3.10 -12.55
C MET A 45 13.37 -2.01 -13.22
N LEU A 46 14.10 -1.24 -12.44
CA LEU A 46 14.97 -0.18 -12.96
C LEU A 46 16.07 -0.72 -13.89
N THR A 47 16.58 -1.95 -13.65
CA THR A 47 17.62 -2.56 -14.50
C THR A 47 17.14 -2.85 -15.92
N HIS A 48 15.83 -2.96 -16.13
CA HIS A 48 15.28 -3.24 -17.46
C HIS A 48 15.28 -2.01 -18.39
N GLY A 49 15.39 -0.80 -17.85
CA GLY A 49 15.43 0.45 -18.64
C GLY A 49 14.10 0.74 -19.37
N ILE A 50 12.99 0.26 -18.83
CA ILE A 50 11.63 0.51 -19.31
C ILE A 50 11.06 1.68 -18.50
N TYR A 51 10.26 2.56 -19.11
CA TYR A 51 9.57 3.62 -18.38
C TYR A 51 8.63 3.03 -17.32
N ILE A 52 8.64 3.62 -16.13
CA ILE A 52 7.81 3.17 -15.02
C ILE A 52 6.88 4.30 -14.60
N ILE A 53 5.60 3.98 -14.51
CA ILE A 53 4.60 4.81 -13.83
C ILE A 53 4.27 4.10 -12.52
N ALA A 54 4.60 4.71 -11.40
CA ALA A 54 4.34 4.16 -10.07
C ALA A 54 3.26 5.01 -9.39
N ALA A 55 2.23 4.35 -8.91
CA ALA A 55 1.16 4.94 -8.12
C ALA A 55 1.10 4.27 -6.76
N GLY A 56 0.76 5.02 -5.73
CA GLY A 56 0.62 4.51 -4.37
C GLY A 56 0.27 5.61 -3.38
N ASP A 57 0.04 5.21 -2.16
CA ASP A 57 -0.32 6.11 -1.07
C ASP A 57 0.74 6.01 0.04
N PRO A 58 1.49 7.09 0.33
CA PRO A 58 2.51 7.08 1.39
C PRO A 58 1.93 6.86 2.80
N GLY A 59 0.62 7.00 2.97
CA GLY A 59 -0.08 6.72 4.22
C GLY A 59 -0.51 5.27 4.38
N GLN A 60 -0.27 4.41 3.37
CA GLN A 60 -0.53 2.97 3.44
C GLN A 60 0.68 2.21 3.99
N LEU A 61 0.50 0.89 4.16
CA LEU A 61 1.54 0.05 4.75
C LEU A 61 2.78 -0.03 3.86
N PRO A 62 3.98 0.13 4.44
CA PRO A 62 5.24 -0.16 3.76
C PRO A 62 5.44 -1.68 3.58
N PRO A 63 6.49 -2.12 2.88
CA PRO A 63 6.91 -3.51 2.89
C PRO A 63 7.06 -4.06 4.32
N VAL A 64 6.79 -5.36 4.50
CA VAL A 64 6.87 -6.02 5.81
C VAL A 64 8.27 -5.92 6.43
N ASP A 65 9.29 -5.99 5.59
CA ASP A 65 10.69 -5.79 5.99
C ASP A 65 11.04 -4.30 5.83
N PRO A 66 11.36 -3.57 6.92
CA PRO A 66 11.71 -2.15 6.85
C PRO A 66 12.91 -1.85 5.96
N ASP A 67 13.88 -2.77 5.86
CA ASP A 67 15.07 -2.62 5.03
C ASP A 67 14.74 -2.72 3.52
N GLU A 68 13.57 -3.22 3.19
CA GLU A 68 13.06 -3.32 1.83
C GLU A 68 12.19 -2.11 1.40
N ASN A 69 12.18 -1.02 2.14
CA ASN A 69 11.47 0.20 1.72
C ASN A 69 12.12 0.78 0.45
N ASN A 70 11.31 0.99 -0.57
CA ASN A 70 11.77 1.49 -1.87
C ASN A 70 11.88 3.02 -1.95
N HIS A 71 11.32 3.75 -0.99
CA HIS A 71 11.36 5.21 -0.90
C HIS A 71 10.83 5.99 -2.13
N VAL A 72 10.11 5.33 -3.03
CA VAL A 72 9.64 5.95 -4.29
C VAL A 72 8.66 7.07 -4.02
N LEU A 73 7.85 6.94 -2.96
CA LEU A 73 6.83 7.92 -2.59
C LEU A 73 7.34 9.06 -1.71
N ASP A 74 8.61 9.07 -1.32
CA ASP A 74 9.18 10.14 -0.50
C ASP A 74 9.23 11.48 -1.27
N LYS A 75 9.37 11.41 -2.61
CA LYS A 75 9.39 12.58 -3.49
C LYS A 75 8.60 12.30 -4.77
N PRO A 76 7.26 12.30 -4.70
CA PRO A 76 6.43 12.02 -5.87
C PRO A 76 6.51 13.18 -6.87
N HIS A 77 6.42 12.85 -8.17
CA HIS A 77 6.33 13.87 -9.23
C HIS A 77 4.96 14.58 -9.25
N ILE A 78 3.93 13.86 -8.87
CA ILE A 78 2.54 14.35 -8.77
C ILE A 78 1.99 13.87 -7.44
N PHE A 79 1.39 14.76 -6.68
CA PHE A 79 0.71 14.47 -5.45
C PHE A 79 -0.76 14.88 -5.58
N LEU A 80 -1.68 13.96 -5.29
CA LEU A 80 -3.11 14.20 -5.32
C LEU A 80 -3.58 14.38 -3.86
N ASP A 81 -3.86 15.60 -3.48
CA ASP A 81 -4.25 15.97 -2.10
C ASP A 81 -5.73 16.36 -1.98
N GLU A 82 -6.42 16.51 -3.11
CA GLU A 82 -7.83 16.87 -3.10
C GLU A 82 -8.72 15.66 -2.84
N ILE A 83 -9.37 15.65 -1.67
CA ILE A 83 -10.40 14.67 -1.34
C ILE A 83 -11.71 15.13 -1.99
N MET A 84 -12.33 14.28 -2.82
CA MET A 84 -13.62 14.54 -3.43
C MET A 84 -14.64 14.97 -2.35
N ARG A 85 -15.37 16.08 -2.58
CA ARG A 85 -16.28 16.69 -1.60
C ARG A 85 -17.26 15.73 -0.94
N GLN A 86 -17.78 14.75 -1.69
CA GLN A 86 -18.67 13.70 -1.13
C GLN A 86 -18.00 12.82 -0.08
N ALA A 87 -16.68 12.69 -0.15
CA ALA A 87 -15.91 11.93 0.82
C ALA A 87 -15.58 12.74 2.08
N GLN A 88 -15.48 14.07 1.98
CA GLN A 88 -15.18 14.96 3.12
C GLN A 88 -16.26 14.94 4.20
N ASP A 89 -17.53 14.67 3.83
CA ASP A 89 -18.63 14.57 4.78
C ASP A 89 -18.65 13.23 5.55
N SER A 90 -17.85 12.26 5.13
CA SER A 90 -17.74 10.99 5.82
C SER A 90 -16.92 11.10 7.10
N GLU A 91 -17.53 10.69 8.22
CA GLU A 91 -16.83 10.61 9.51
C GLU A 91 -15.65 9.64 9.47
N ILE A 92 -15.76 8.54 8.69
CA ILE A 92 -14.69 7.57 8.50
C ILE A 92 -13.48 8.24 7.85
N ILE A 93 -13.68 9.10 6.84
CA ILE A 93 -12.60 9.80 6.17
C ILE A 93 -11.97 10.84 7.08
N ARG A 94 -12.77 11.62 7.82
CA ARG A 94 -12.23 12.54 8.83
C ARG A 94 -11.38 11.82 9.87
N PHE A 95 -11.83 10.66 10.31
CA PHE A 95 -11.07 9.84 11.26
C PHE A 95 -9.77 9.29 10.64
N SER A 96 -9.81 8.80 9.40
CA SER A 96 -8.59 8.33 8.71
C SER A 96 -7.56 9.45 8.54
N MET A 97 -8.00 10.66 8.22
CA MET A 97 -7.12 11.84 8.13
C MET A 97 -6.52 12.19 9.49
N TRP A 98 -7.31 12.12 10.57
CA TRP A 98 -6.83 12.32 11.94
C TRP A 98 -5.67 11.39 12.30
N ILE A 99 -5.78 10.10 11.90
CA ILE A 99 -4.73 9.10 12.11
C ILE A 99 -3.49 9.42 11.27
N ARG A 100 -3.68 9.79 10.00
CA ARG A 100 -2.57 10.13 9.09
C ARG A 100 -1.76 11.33 9.57
N GLU A 101 -2.41 12.27 10.22
CA GLU A 101 -1.75 13.43 10.84
C GLU A 101 -1.02 13.09 12.16
N GLY A 102 -0.99 11.82 12.56
CA GLY A 102 -0.33 11.35 13.78
C GLY A 102 -1.02 11.81 15.07
N LYS A 103 -2.28 12.25 14.99
CA LYS A 103 -3.03 12.70 16.15
C LYS A 103 -3.47 11.53 17.03
N SER A 104 -3.53 11.76 18.34
CA SER A 104 -3.91 10.74 19.30
C SER A 104 -5.34 10.25 19.09
N LEU A 105 -5.53 8.93 19.02
CA LEU A 105 -6.84 8.30 18.88
C LEU A 105 -7.76 8.62 20.06
N ILE A 106 -7.20 8.71 21.28
CA ILE A 106 -7.95 8.99 22.50
C ILE A 106 -8.57 10.39 22.49
N SER A 107 -7.97 11.33 21.74
CA SER A 107 -8.46 12.69 21.64
C SER A 107 -9.50 12.89 20.54
N TYR A 108 -9.73 11.89 19.67
CA TYR A 108 -10.77 11.97 18.65
C TYR A 108 -12.15 12.00 19.30
N ARG A 109 -13.01 12.88 18.80
CA ARG A 109 -14.40 13.01 19.25
C ARG A 109 -15.31 12.75 18.06
N PRO A 110 -15.91 11.54 17.98
CA PRO A 110 -16.87 11.22 16.93
C PRO A 110 -18.07 12.18 16.97
N GLU A 111 -18.48 12.67 15.82
CA GLU A 111 -19.65 13.54 15.68
C GLU A 111 -20.90 12.76 15.21
N GLY A 112 -20.69 11.56 14.66
CA GLY A 112 -21.72 10.70 14.10
C GLY A 112 -21.80 9.33 14.77
N LYS A 113 -22.27 8.34 13.98
CA LYS A 113 -22.40 6.95 14.41
C LYS A 113 -21.49 5.99 13.66
N GLN A 114 -20.72 6.50 12.68
CA GLN A 114 -19.90 5.68 11.78
C GLN A 114 -18.57 5.29 12.42
N VAL A 115 -18.05 6.12 13.33
CA VAL A 115 -16.78 5.88 14.03
C VAL A 115 -17.03 5.84 15.52
N ARG A 116 -16.44 4.87 16.18
CA ARG A 116 -16.42 4.76 17.65
C ARG A 116 -15.00 4.46 18.10
N VAL A 117 -14.56 5.14 19.12
CA VAL A 117 -13.25 4.95 19.72
C VAL A 117 -13.45 4.46 21.15
N TYR A 118 -12.88 3.31 21.47
CA TYR A 118 -12.98 2.69 22.78
C TYR A 118 -11.59 2.47 23.35
N ASP A 119 -11.46 2.61 24.65
CA ASP A 119 -10.33 2.08 25.36
C ASP A 119 -10.38 0.54 25.35
N LYS A 120 -9.21 -0.10 25.33
CA LYS A 120 -9.13 -1.57 25.34
C LYS A 120 -9.85 -2.22 26.51
N SER A 121 -9.92 -1.52 27.65
CA SER A 121 -10.66 -1.96 28.84
C SER A 121 -12.18 -1.88 28.69
N GLN A 122 -12.67 -1.15 27.68
CA GLN A 122 -14.11 -0.94 27.40
C GLN A 122 -14.64 -1.86 26.30
N VAL A 123 -13.80 -2.75 25.79
CA VAL A 123 -14.20 -3.70 24.76
C VAL A 123 -15.16 -4.71 25.40
N ILE A 124 -16.41 -4.69 24.97
CA ILE A 124 -17.45 -5.59 25.41
C ILE A 124 -17.63 -6.72 24.40
N PRO A 125 -18.11 -7.91 24.84
CA PRO A 125 -18.29 -9.08 23.95
C PRO A 125 -19.11 -8.81 22.69
N GLU A 126 -20.13 -7.96 22.76
CA GLU A 126 -20.97 -7.59 21.63
C GLU A 126 -20.21 -6.87 20.49
N MET A 127 -18.96 -6.45 20.71
CA MET A 127 -18.12 -5.90 19.66
C MET A 127 -17.49 -6.99 18.78
N TYR A 128 -17.42 -8.22 19.27
CA TYR A 128 -16.90 -9.34 18.49
C TYR A 128 -17.94 -9.90 17.51
N ASP A 129 -19.23 -9.77 17.82
CA ASP A 129 -20.35 -10.16 16.93
C ASP A 129 -20.48 -9.26 15.69
N TRP A 130 -19.71 -8.21 15.63
CA TRP A 130 -19.71 -7.24 14.53
C TRP A 130 -18.67 -7.57 13.44
N ALA A 131 -17.78 -8.52 13.70
CA ALA A 131 -16.65 -8.87 12.83
C ALA A 131 -16.89 -10.16 12.03
N ASP A 132 -17.99 -10.85 12.26
CA ASP A 132 -18.46 -12.02 11.51
C ASP A 132 -19.58 -11.62 10.52
#